data_bf708688f99fea792872f89f2ed0175a
#
_entry.id   bf708688f99fea792872f89f2ed0175a
#
_cell.length_a   1.000
_cell.length_b   1.000
_cell.length_c   1.000
_cell.angle_alpha   90.00
_cell.angle_beta   90.00
_cell.angle_gamma   90.00
#
_symmetry.space_group_name_H-M   'P 1'
#
loop_
_entity.id
_entity.type
_entity.pdbx_description
1 polymer ?
#
loop_
_entity_poly.entity_id
_entity_poly.type
_entity_poly.pdbx_seq_one_letter_code
_entity_poly.pdbx_strand_id
1 'polypeptide(L)'
;MKKYILAIVGTILFSSSAFAAGYGDAGCGLGSLLFGNQKGPVQILAATTNGTSDNQTFAISSGTSNCDAKGFDTSKLEQEQFVAINFSGLAKDMAVGQGEQLTALAGMMGCPTVQQPRFNTVAQHNYPAIFASDSTTPAEVLTAVRGVVSRDTELSTTCIN
;
A
#
# COMPACT_ATOMS: atom_id res chain seq x y z
N MET A 1 52.76 0.43 -45.35
CA MET A 1 52.35 -0.53 -44.29
C MET A 1 51.57 0.27 -43.26
N LYS A 2 50.23 0.24 -43.36
CA LYS A 2 49.35 1.00 -42.47
C LYS A 2 48.94 0.11 -41.29
N LYS A 3 49.36 0.53 -40.09
CA LYS A 3 48.99 -0.12 -38.83
C LYS A 3 47.57 0.31 -38.46
N TYR A 4 46.59 -0.60 -38.50
CA TYR A 4 45.24 -0.35 -38.00
C TYR A 4 45.25 -0.63 -36.48
N ILE A 5 45.08 0.41 -35.68
CA ILE A 5 44.83 0.30 -34.25
C ILE A 5 43.32 0.10 -34.09
N LEU A 6 42.88 -1.12 -33.74
CA LEU A 6 41.52 -1.42 -33.34
C LEU A 6 41.34 -0.93 -31.89
N ALA A 7 40.64 0.18 -31.71
CA ALA A 7 40.16 0.60 -30.40
C ALA A 7 38.90 -0.23 -30.06
N ILE A 8 39.06 -1.21 -29.19
CA ILE A 8 37.93 -1.95 -28.60
C ILE A 8 37.34 -1.07 -27.49
N VAL A 9 36.24 -0.37 -27.79
CA VAL A 9 35.44 0.32 -26.80
C VAL A 9 34.60 -0.74 -26.10
N GLY A 10 35.08 -1.18 -24.93
CA GLY A 10 34.36 -2.05 -24.04
C GLY A 10 33.20 -1.30 -23.41
N THR A 11 31.99 -1.47 -23.95
CA THR A 11 30.72 -1.08 -23.28
C THR A 11 30.52 -2.00 -22.07
N ILE A 12 30.89 -1.52 -20.90
CA ILE A 12 30.52 -2.14 -19.65
C ILE A 12 29.04 -1.88 -19.45
N LEU A 13 28.22 -2.87 -19.77
CA LEU A 13 26.81 -2.92 -19.38
C LEU A 13 26.78 -3.10 -17.86
N PHE A 14 26.61 -2.01 -17.13
CA PHE A 14 26.20 -2.07 -15.74
C PHE A 14 24.76 -2.61 -15.71
N SER A 15 24.64 -3.92 -15.60
CA SER A 15 23.40 -4.54 -15.15
C SER A 15 23.21 -4.14 -13.68
N SER A 16 22.55 -3.03 -13.45
CA SER A 16 22.04 -2.69 -12.12
C SER A 16 20.97 -3.71 -11.76
N SER A 17 21.39 -4.78 -11.08
CA SER A 17 20.48 -5.64 -10.35
C SER A 17 19.81 -4.75 -9.32
N ALA A 18 18.53 -4.40 -9.55
CA ALA A 18 17.71 -3.77 -8.54
C ALA A 18 17.51 -4.81 -7.42
N PHE A 19 18.42 -4.81 -6.46
CA PHE A 19 18.17 -5.46 -5.20
C PHE A 19 17.04 -4.66 -4.55
N ALA A 20 15.89 -5.29 -4.33
CA ALA A 20 14.91 -4.80 -3.38
C ALA A 20 15.60 -4.81 -2.01
N ALA A 21 16.27 -3.72 -1.68
CA ALA A 21 16.89 -3.54 -0.39
C ALA A 21 15.74 -3.40 0.61
N GLY A 22 15.65 -4.33 1.56
CA GLY A 22 14.73 -4.20 2.68
C GLY A 22 14.97 -2.85 3.36
N TYR A 23 13.89 -2.10 3.59
CA TYR A 23 13.97 -0.82 4.28
C TYR A 23 14.27 -1.04 5.75
N GLY A 24 14.98 -0.09 6.39
CA GLY A 24 15.03 -0.02 7.84
C GLY A 24 13.71 0.52 8.41
N ASP A 25 13.66 0.70 9.73
CA ASP A 25 12.46 1.18 10.46
C ASP A 25 11.97 2.56 9.98
N ALA A 26 12.84 3.36 9.35
CA ALA A 26 12.52 4.67 8.77
C ALA A 26 11.79 4.60 7.41
N GLY A 27 11.64 3.41 6.84
CA GLY A 27 11.00 3.22 5.53
C GLY A 27 11.87 3.65 4.34
N CYS A 28 11.28 3.64 3.15
CA CYS A 28 11.92 4.08 1.92
C CYS A 28 12.03 5.62 1.84
N GLY A 29 12.85 6.13 0.94
CA GLY A 29 13.12 7.56 0.78
C GLY A 29 14.63 7.86 0.73
N LEU A 30 15.02 9.13 0.70
CA LEU A 30 16.43 9.53 0.67
C LEU A 30 17.20 9.00 1.88
N GLY A 31 16.56 8.90 3.06
CA GLY A 31 17.19 8.32 4.23
C GLY A 31 17.59 6.87 4.04
N SER A 32 16.79 6.08 3.32
CA SER A 32 17.13 4.69 3.01
C SER A 32 18.31 4.56 2.05
N LEU A 33 18.50 5.52 1.15
CA LEU A 33 19.65 5.57 0.25
C LEU A 33 20.95 5.91 0.99
N LEU A 34 20.88 6.80 1.98
CA LEU A 34 22.04 7.28 2.71
C LEU A 34 22.46 6.34 3.85
N PHE A 35 21.50 5.77 4.56
CA PHE A 35 21.72 5.01 5.79
C PHE A 35 21.39 3.52 5.65
N GLY A 36 20.78 3.11 4.54
CA GLY A 36 20.42 1.71 4.28
C GLY A 36 19.44 1.16 5.32
N ASN A 37 19.57 -0.14 5.60
CA ASN A 37 18.74 -0.87 6.57
C ASN A 37 19.46 -1.08 7.92
N GLN A 38 20.45 -0.24 8.27
CA GLN A 38 21.15 -0.31 9.55
C GLN A 38 20.16 -0.08 10.69
N LYS A 39 20.20 -0.95 11.70
CA LYS A 39 19.32 -0.82 12.88
C LYS A 39 19.89 0.15 13.91
N GLY A 40 19.02 0.69 14.76
CA GLY A 40 19.40 1.54 15.88
C GLY A 40 19.30 3.04 15.61
N PRO A 41 20.06 3.88 16.33
CA PRO A 41 19.90 5.35 16.31
C PRO A 41 20.04 6.00 14.91
N VAL A 42 20.75 5.34 13.99
CA VAL A 42 20.88 5.81 12.60
C VAL A 42 19.56 5.88 11.86
N GLN A 43 18.55 5.09 12.29
CA GLN A 43 17.21 5.15 11.71
C GLN A 43 16.47 6.44 12.04
N ILE A 44 16.84 7.12 13.13
CA ILE A 44 16.30 8.45 13.45
C ILE A 44 16.79 9.46 12.42
N LEU A 45 18.06 9.38 12.03
CA LEU A 45 18.63 10.24 10.97
C LEU A 45 17.97 9.93 9.62
N ALA A 46 17.75 8.65 9.32
CA ALA A 46 17.06 8.23 8.11
C ALA A 46 15.61 8.77 8.08
N ALA A 47 14.87 8.67 9.18
CA ALA A 47 13.51 9.20 9.30
C ALA A 47 13.46 10.73 9.16
N THR A 48 14.40 11.44 9.78
CA THR A 48 14.52 12.89 9.64
C THR A 48 14.81 13.30 8.20
N THR A 49 15.72 12.59 7.54
CA THR A 49 16.04 12.83 6.12
C THR A 49 14.82 12.55 5.24
N ASN A 50 14.07 11.47 5.51
CA ASN A 50 12.86 11.13 4.79
C ASN A 50 11.75 12.17 4.94
N GLY A 51 11.60 12.75 6.14
CA GLY A 51 10.59 13.79 6.42
C GLY A 51 10.96 15.19 5.89
N THR A 52 12.23 15.40 5.48
CA THR A 52 12.66 16.72 5.01
C THR A 52 12.07 17.01 3.64
N SER A 53 11.36 18.16 3.49
CA SER A 53 10.80 18.65 2.23
C SER A 53 9.89 17.63 1.51
N ASP A 54 9.15 16.83 2.26
CA ASP A 54 8.22 15.80 1.75
C ASP A 54 8.87 14.81 0.75
N ASN A 55 10.19 14.64 0.82
CA ASN A 55 10.88 13.78 -0.14
C ASN A 55 10.43 12.32 -0.10
N GLN A 56 10.00 11.82 1.07
CA GLN A 56 9.45 10.47 1.19
C GLN A 56 8.12 10.34 0.43
N THR A 57 7.24 11.30 0.58
CA THR A 57 5.96 11.34 -0.15
C THR A 57 6.19 11.40 -1.67
N PHE A 58 7.12 12.24 -2.11
CA PHE A 58 7.51 12.30 -3.51
C PHE A 58 8.12 10.98 -3.99
N ALA A 59 9.02 10.38 -3.20
CA ALA A 59 9.67 9.12 -3.54
C ALA A 59 8.65 7.96 -3.68
N ILE A 60 7.66 7.90 -2.77
CA ILE A 60 6.58 6.90 -2.82
C ILE A 60 5.73 7.09 -4.08
N SER A 61 5.31 8.31 -4.38
CA SER A 61 4.45 8.59 -5.54
C SER A 61 5.17 8.44 -6.90
N SER A 62 6.47 8.69 -6.93
CA SER A 62 7.29 8.60 -8.16
C SER A 62 8.04 7.27 -8.33
N GLY A 63 8.03 6.40 -7.33
CA GLY A 63 8.78 5.13 -7.35
C GLY A 63 10.30 5.34 -7.34
N THR A 64 10.79 6.43 -6.73
CA THR A 64 12.20 6.77 -6.63
C THR A 64 12.76 6.51 -5.21
N SER A 65 14.07 6.69 -5.03
CA SER A 65 14.73 6.63 -3.70
C SER A 65 14.43 5.35 -2.91
N ASN A 66 14.55 4.19 -3.55
CA ASN A 66 14.20 2.87 -3.01
C ASN A 66 12.72 2.69 -2.64
N CYS A 67 11.86 3.63 -2.99
CA CYS A 67 10.42 3.43 -2.92
C CYS A 67 9.99 2.75 -4.21
N ASP A 68 9.95 1.42 -4.20
CA ASP A 68 9.48 0.67 -5.36
C ASP A 68 7.95 0.82 -5.46
N ALA A 69 7.49 1.54 -6.47
CA ALA A 69 6.06 1.69 -6.74
C ALA A 69 5.36 0.34 -7.01
N LYS A 70 6.13 -0.71 -7.32
CA LYS A 70 5.60 -2.07 -7.52
C LYS A 70 5.49 -2.89 -6.24
N GLY A 71 6.17 -2.49 -5.16
CA GLY A 71 6.15 -3.17 -3.87
C GLY A 71 5.33 -2.47 -2.80
N PHE A 72 4.99 -1.21 -3.03
CA PHE A 72 4.17 -0.41 -2.12
C PHE A 72 2.74 -0.35 -2.67
N ASP A 73 1.87 -1.14 -2.08
CA ASP A 73 0.44 -1.12 -2.41
C ASP A 73 -0.18 0.19 -1.86
N THR A 74 -0.04 1.27 -2.67
CA THR A 74 -0.60 2.58 -2.32
C THR A 74 -2.10 2.48 -2.11
N SER A 75 -2.77 1.58 -2.82
CA SER A 75 -4.21 1.35 -2.68
C SER A 75 -4.55 0.83 -1.28
N LYS A 76 -3.70 -0.02 -0.72
CA LYS A 76 -3.87 -0.54 0.63
C LYS A 76 -3.70 0.56 1.69
N LEU A 77 -2.69 1.42 1.53
CA LEU A 77 -2.48 2.55 2.44
C LEU A 77 -3.65 3.54 2.38
N GLU A 78 -4.12 3.87 1.18
CA GLU A 78 -5.27 4.75 0.97
C GLU A 78 -6.53 4.16 1.61
N GLN A 79 -6.76 2.86 1.48
CA GLN A 79 -7.87 2.16 2.13
C GLN A 79 -7.76 2.20 3.66
N GLU A 80 -6.55 1.98 4.22
CA GLU A 80 -6.33 2.07 5.68
C GLU A 80 -6.58 3.49 6.20
N GLN A 81 -6.10 4.51 5.50
CA GLN A 81 -6.36 5.90 5.83
C GLN A 81 -7.86 6.25 5.74
N PHE A 82 -8.52 5.80 4.69
CA PHE A 82 -9.95 5.98 4.53
C PHE A 82 -10.74 5.37 5.70
N VAL A 83 -10.43 4.12 6.05
CA VAL A 83 -11.08 3.45 7.20
C VAL A 83 -10.77 4.19 8.50
N ALA A 84 -9.54 4.68 8.70
CA ALA A 84 -9.19 5.41 9.91
C ALA A 84 -9.96 6.73 10.06
N ILE A 85 -10.09 7.50 8.98
CA ILE A 85 -10.77 8.80 8.97
C ILE A 85 -12.29 8.62 9.12
N ASN A 86 -12.85 7.57 8.50
CA ASN A 86 -14.30 7.36 8.43
C ASN A 86 -14.79 6.25 9.38
N PHE A 87 -14.00 5.86 10.38
CA PHE A 87 -14.21 4.66 11.18
C PHE A 87 -15.63 4.51 11.75
N SER A 88 -16.13 5.52 12.44
CA SER A 88 -17.47 5.49 13.05
C SER A 88 -18.61 5.55 12.02
N GLY A 89 -18.43 6.31 10.94
CA GLY A 89 -19.38 6.36 9.84
C GLY A 89 -19.45 5.02 9.10
N LEU A 90 -18.30 4.43 8.82
CA LEU A 90 -18.18 3.13 8.16
C LEU A 90 -18.80 2.00 9.01
N ALA A 91 -18.57 2.02 10.32
CA ALA A 91 -19.20 1.06 11.25
C ALA A 91 -20.74 1.15 11.19
N LYS A 92 -21.27 2.36 11.19
CA LYS A 92 -22.71 2.60 11.06
C LYS A 92 -23.23 2.12 9.70
N ASP A 93 -22.58 2.48 8.62
CA ASP A 93 -22.98 2.12 7.27
C ASP A 93 -22.96 0.59 7.08
N MET A 94 -21.94 -0.10 7.60
CA MET A 94 -21.88 -1.57 7.57
C MET A 94 -22.98 -2.21 8.40
N ALA A 95 -23.28 -1.68 9.58
CA ALA A 95 -24.35 -2.21 10.43
C ALA A 95 -25.72 -2.10 9.75
N VAL A 96 -25.95 -1.03 8.99
CA VAL A 96 -27.19 -0.79 8.23
C VAL A 96 -27.19 -1.52 6.88
N GLY A 97 -26.02 -1.86 6.34
CA GLY A 97 -25.84 -2.47 5.02
C GLY A 97 -25.98 -1.49 3.87
N GLN A 98 -25.84 -0.19 4.14
CA GLN A 98 -25.86 0.87 3.13
C GLN A 98 -25.27 2.16 3.68
N GLY A 99 -24.70 2.98 2.81
CA GLY A 99 -24.15 4.28 3.15
C GLY A 99 -23.04 4.69 2.22
N GLU A 100 -22.66 5.96 2.31
CA GLU A 100 -21.69 6.56 1.41
C GLU A 100 -20.26 6.02 1.69
N GLN A 101 -19.90 5.87 2.97
CA GLN A 101 -18.59 5.35 3.34
C GLN A 101 -18.42 3.89 2.94
N LEU A 102 -19.46 3.08 3.10
CA LEU A 102 -19.44 1.68 2.68
C LEU A 102 -19.34 1.55 1.15
N THR A 103 -20.06 2.37 0.41
CA THR A 103 -20.01 2.43 -1.06
C THR A 103 -18.63 2.90 -1.55
N ALA A 104 -18.06 3.90 -0.89
CA ALA A 104 -16.71 4.40 -1.21
C ALA A 104 -15.65 3.33 -0.96
N LEU A 105 -15.70 2.61 0.17
CA LEU A 105 -14.79 1.51 0.45
C LEU A 105 -14.89 0.40 -0.59
N ALA A 106 -16.09 0.02 -1.01
CA ALA A 106 -16.30 -0.94 -2.09
C ALA A 106 -15.60 -0.49 -3.39
N GLY A 107 -15.76 0.79 -3.76
CA GLY A 107 -15.09 1.38 -4.92
C GLY A 107 -13.57 1.34 -4.80
N MET A 108 -13.01 1.70 -3.64
CA MET A 108 -11.57 1.64 -3.37
C MET A 108 -11.00 0.21 -3.40
N MET A 109 -11.83 -0.79 -3.11
CA MET A 109 -11.49 -2.20 -3.23
C MET A 109 -11.67 -2.75 -4.65
N GLY A 110 -11.96 -1.89 -5.64
CA GLY A 110 -12.12 -2.28 -7.04
C GLY A 110 -13.46 -2.91 -7.38
N CYS A 111 -14.45 -2.90 -6.46
CA CYS A 111 -15.77 -3.45 -6.74
C CYS A 111 -16.51 -2.65 -7.82
N PRO A 112 -16.91 -3.26 -8.93
CA PRO A 112 -17.78 -2.62 -9.90
C PRO A 112 -19.11 -2.19 -9.27
N THR A 113 -19.73 -1.14 -9.79
CA THR A 113 -21.00 -0.61 -9.26
C THR A 113 -22.09 -1.68 -9.15
N VAL A 114 -22.09 -2.63 -10.08
CA VAL A 114 -23.08 -3.74 -10.08
C VAL A 114 -22.89 -4.71 -8.90
N GLN A 115 -21.69 -4.76 -8.32
CA GLN A 115 -21.35 -5.63 -7.19
C GLN A 115 -21.44 -4.93 -5.83
N GLN A 116 -21.61 -3.62 -5.81
CA GLN A 116 -21.69 -2.86 -4.55
C GLN A 116 -22.86 -3.30 -3.65
N PRO A 117 -24.07 -3.61 -4.15
CA PRO A 117 -25.14 -4.11 -3.30
C PRO A 117 -24.79 -5.44 -2.63
N ARG A 118 -24.08 -6.33 -3.34
CA ARG A 118 -23.60 -7.59 -2.77
C ARG A 118 -22.50 -7.35 -1.72
N PHE A 119 -21.54 -6.48 -2.01
CA PHE A 119 -20.53 -6.08 -1.05
C PHE A 119 -21.16 -5.55 0.25
N ASN A 120 -22.12 -4.67 0.13
CA ASN A 120 -22.84 -4.10 1.27
C ASN A 120 -23.55 -5.18 2.11
N THR A 121 -24.23 -6.10 1.46
CA THR A 121 -24.90 -7.23 2.13
C THR A 121 -23.89 -8.15 2.82
N VAL A 122 -22.80 -8.48 2.16
CA VAL A 122 -21.74 -9.34 2.72
C VAL A 122 -21.06 -8.66 3.91
N ALA A 123 -20.77 -7.35 3.82
CA ALA A 123 -20.21 -6.58 4.92
C ALA A 123 -21.15 -6.51 6.11
N GLN A 124 -22.46 -6.26 5.88
CA GLN A 124 -23.48 -6.22 6.92
C GLN A 124 -23.61 -7.55 7.66
N HIS A 125 -23.73 -8.66 6.94
CA HIS A 125 -23.84 -9.99 7.55
C HIS A 125 -22.63 -10.38 8.40
N ASN A 126 -21.47 -9.87 8.03
CA ASN A 126 -20.22 -10.14 8.74
C ASN A 126 -19.81 -9.01 9.70
N TYR A 127 -20.69 -8.03 9.95
CA TYR A 127 -20.39 -6.89 10.82
C TYR A 127 -19.80 -7.31 12.18
N PRO A 128 -20.35 -8.31 12.92
CA PRO A 128 -19.78 -8.71 14.21
C PRO A 128 -18.38 -9.31 14.13
N ALA A 129 -18.00 -9.85 12.98
CA ALA A 129 -16.65 -10.37 12.75
C ALA A 129 -15.68 -9.28 12.30
N ILE A 130 -16.16 -8.24 11.61
CA ILE A 130 -15.38 -7.08 11.15
C ILE A 130 -15.11 -6.13 12.32
N PHE A 131 -16.11 -5.85 13.14
CA PHE A 131 -16.03 -5.02 14.35
C PHE A 131 -16.16 -5.91 15.58
N ALA A 132 -15.15 -6.77 15.81
CA ALA A 132 -15.21 -7.82 16.81
C ALA A 132 -15.17 -7.29 18.26
N SER A 133 -14.68 -6.08 18.49
CA SER A 133 -14.59 -5.44 19.81
C SER A 133 -14.51 -3.92 19.70
N ASP A 134 -14.75 -3.23 20.81
CA ASP A 134 -14.59 -1.77 20.90
C ASP A 134 -13.14 -1.29 20.68
N SER A 135 -12.17 -2.20 20.79
CA SER A 135 -10.75 -1.93 20.55
C SER A 135 -10.29 -2.28 19.13
N THR A 136 -11.20 -2.69 18.24
CA THR A 136 -10.85 -3.04 16.85
C THR A 136 -10.26 -1.83 16.13
N THR A 137 -9.08 -2.02 15.55
CA THR A 137 -8.34 -0.97 14.84
C THR A 137 -8.75 -0.86 13.37
N PRO A 138 -8.52 0.29 12.70
CA PRO A 138 -8.78 0.46 11.26
C PRO A 138 -8.11 -0.60 10.38
N ALA A 139 -6.87 -0.99 10.69
CA ALA A 139 -6.15 -2.01 9.96
C ALA A 139 -6.77 -3.41 10.11
N GLU A 140 -7.27 -3.72 11.33
CA GLU A 140 -8.00 -4.97 11.57
C GLU A 140 -9.35 -5.00 10.83
N VAL A 141 -10.09 -3.88 10.81
CA VAL A 141 -11.32 -3.75 10.02
C VAL A 141 -11.03 -4.02 8.54
N LEU A 142 -10.03 -3.36 7.96
CA LEU A 142 -9.69 -3.57 6.55
C LEU A 142 -9.29 -5.02 6.26
N THR A 143 -8.50 -5.62 7.15
CA THR A 143 -8.09 -7.04 7.03
C THR A 143 -9.30 -7.97 7.10
N ALA A 144 -10.22 -7.72 8.01
CA ALA A 144 -11.44 -8.51 8.16
C ALA A 144 -12.35 -8.37 6.92
N VAL A 145 -12.56 -7.15 6.43
CA VAL A 145 -13.33 -6.88 5.20
C VAL A 145 -12.73 -7.62 4.01
N ARG A 146 -11.41 -7.52 3.80
CA ARG A 146 -10.72 -8.25 2.72
C ARG A 146 -10.90 -9.76 2.87
N GLY A 147 -10.79 -10.28 4.09
CA GLY A 147 -11.03 -11.70 4.39
C GLY A 147 -12.46 -12.16 4.12
N VAL A 148 -13.45 -11.31 4.36
CA VAL A 148 -14.86 -11.61 4.06
C VAL A 148 -15.10 -11.59 2.55
N VAL A 149 -14.62 -10.57 1.85
CA VAL A 149 -14.74 -10.41 0.40
C VAL A 149 -14.05 -11.58 -0.34
N SER A 150 -12.87 -12.00 0.11
CA SER A 150 -12.14 -13.11 -0.51
C SER A 150 -12.84 -14.47 -0.39
N ARG A 151 -13.72 -14.65 0.58
CA ARG A 151 -14.53 -15.87 0.77
C ARG A 151 -15.82 -15.87 -0.05
N ASP A 152 -16.26 -14.71 -0.52
CA ASP A 152 -17.43 -14.63 -1.38
C ASP A 152 -17.05 -14.94 -2.83
N THR A 153 -17.74 -15.88 -3.45
CA THR A 153 -17.39 -16.41 -4.79
C THR A 153 -17.46 -15.38 -5.91
N GLU A 154 -18.34 -14.38 -5.79
CA GLU A 154 -18.50 -13.36 -6.81
C GLU A 154 -17.58 -12.17 -6.54
N LEU A 155 -17.50 -11.72 -5.27
CA LEU A 155 -16.68 -10.57 -4.90
C LEU A 155 -15.18 -10.88 -5.02
N SER A 156 -14.77 -12.11 -4.71
CA SER A 156 -13.35 -12.52 -4.77
C SER A 156 -12.74 -12.40 -6.17
N THR A 157 -13.56 -12.49 -7.21
CA THR A 157 -13.10 -12.39 -8.61
C THR A 157 -13.19 -10.97 -9.17
N THR A 158 -13.93 -10.07 -8.52
CA THR A 158 -14.26 -8.74 -9.07
C THR A 158 -13.84 -7.57 -8.21
N CYS A 159 -13.65 -7.77 -6.89
CA CYS A 159 -13.46 -6.72 -5.91
C CYS A 159 -12.08 -6.69 -5.25
N ILE A 160 -11.16 -7.55 -5.57
CA ILE A 160 -9.82 -7.56 -4.94
C ILE A 160 -8.79 -7.33 -6.03
N ASN A 161 -8.35 -6.09 -6.16
CA ASN A 161 -7.15 -5.68 -6.86
C ASN A 161 -6.11 -5.22 -5.84
#